data_901eebf798d134a7dbfba97cdec037eb
#
_entry.id   901eebf798d134a7dbfba97cdec037eb
#
_cell.length_a   1.000
_cell.length_b   1.000
_cell.length_c   1.000
_cell.angle_alpha   90.00
_cell.angle_beta   90.00
_cell.angle_gamma   90.00
#
_symmetry.space_group_name_H-M   'P 1'
#
loop_
_entity.id
_entity.type
_entity.pdbx_description
1 polymer ?
#
loop_
_entity_poly.entity_id
_entity_poly.type
_entity_poly.pdbx_seq_one_letter_code
_entity_poly.pdbx_strand_id
1 'polypeptide(L)'
;MSGYGEQDRAGGGPDVGPDVEEGDLISVARVVRPQGHRGEVIADLLTDFPERFAGLDRAYVKRADGRLLVLDLQSSRTHKGRVALKFAGCDSINDAEELRNARVMVPRDQLVGLPEDTYYDFDLIGCEAVSTEGQPLGRVEEVRNYGAAPLLLVRDGKRELLIPLVLSICVEIDTERKRIVVNPPEGLLDL
;
A
#
# COMPACT_ATOMS: atom_id res chain seq x y z
N MET A 1 13.23 2.86 58.63
CA MET A 1 12.97 4.00 57.77
C MET A 1 13.10 3.50 56.34
N SER A 2 11.98 3.23 55.76
CA SER A 2 11.82 2.56 54.46
C SER A 2 11.69 3.59 53.37
N GLY A 3 12.58 3.53 52.38
CA GLY A 3 12.46 4.27 51.15
C GLY A 3 11.96 3.33 50.04
N TYR A 4 10.72 3.47 49.62
CA TYR A 4 10.21 2.81 48.45
C TYR A 4 10.65 3.60 47.23
N GLY A 5 11.55 2.99 46.45
CA GLY A 5 11.93 3.50 45.12
C GLY A 5 10.78 3.26 44.14
N GLU A 6 10.20 4.35 43.69
CA GLU A 6 9.27 4.43 42.58
C GLU A 6 10.06 4.15 41.29
N GLN A 7 9.87 2.97 40.71
CA GLN A 7 10.41 2.63 39.39
C GLN A 7 9.48 3.23 38.34
N ASP A 8 9.91 4.40 37.83
CA ASP A 8 9.42 4.99 36.58
C ASP A 8 9.56 3.96 35.43
N ARG A 9 8.44 3.37 35.03
CA ARG A 9 8.35 2.65 33.77
C ARG A 9 8.15 3.67 32.66
N ALA A 10 9.24 4.29 32.26
CA ALA A 10 9.31 5.00 30.99
C ALA A 10 9.22 3.98 29.85
N GLY A 11 8.01 3.73 29.38
CA GLY A 11 7.74 3.05 28.11
C GLY A 11 8.09 3.98 26.96
N GLY A 12 9.38 4.16 26.66
CA GLY A 12 9.86 4.79 25.45
C GLY A 12 9.71 3.79 24.32
N GLY A 13 8.64 3.87 23.53
CA GLY A 13 8.59 3.22 22.23
C GLY A 13 9.68 3.82 21.34
N PRO A 14 10.29 3.04 20.43
CA PRO A 14 11.32 3.55 19.53
C PRO A 14 10.74 4.70 18.70
N ASP A 15 11.41 5.82 18.82
CA ASP A 15 11.16 7.04 18.07
C ASP A 15 11.35 6.77 16.57
N VAL A 16 10.59 7.46 15.75
CA VAL A 16 10.63 7.39 14.28
C VAL A 16 12.08 7.52 13.81
N GLY A 17 12.60 6.51 13.12
CA GLY A 17 13.88 6.62 12.44
C GLY A 17 13.84 7.81 11.45
N PRO A 18 14.92 8.58 11.32
CA PRO A 18 14.90 9.94 10.76
C PRO A 18 14.72 10.05 9.24
N ASP A 19 14.44 8.97 8.51
CA ASP A 19 14.66 8.95 7.06
C ASP A 19 13.42 8.72 6.17
N VAL A 20 12.19 8.64 6.72
CA VAL A 20 10.99 8.44 5.89
C VAL A 20 9.95 9.49 6.21
N GLU A 21 9.63 10.34 5.24
CA GLU A 21 8.52 11.28 5.36
C GLU A 21 7.18 10.51 5.31
N GLU A 22 6.21 10.94 6.10
CA GLU A 22 4.89 10.30 6.10
C GLU A 22 4.25 10.23 4.69
N GLY A 23 4.59 11.18 3.83
CA GLY A 23 4.15 11.23 2.42
C GLY A 23 4.66 10.07 1.57
N ASP A 24 5.76 9.44 1.98
CA ASP A 24 6.36 8.28 1.29
C ASP A 24 5.88 6.94 1.85
N LEU A 25 4.98 6.95 2.81
CA LEU A 25 4.40 5.76 3.41
C LEU A 25 3.06 5.40 2.75
N ILE A 26 2.90 4.12 2.42
CA ILE A 26 1.66 3.58 1.84
C ILE A 26 0.98 2.65 2.83
N SER A 27 -0.32 2.87 3.06
CA SER A 27 -1.15 2.02 3.92
C SER A 27 -1.42 0.68 3.24
N VAL A 28 -1.01 -0.42 3.87
CA VAL A 28 -1.16 -1.79 3.36
C VAL A 28 -2.15 -2.63 4.17
N ALA A 29 -2.46 -2.22 5.40
CA ALA A 29 -3.53 -2.81 6.20
C ALA A 29 -4.08 -1.82 7.23
N ARG A 30 -5.30 -2.12 7.73
CA ARG A 30 -5.93 -1.37 8.82
C ARG A 30 -6.31 -2.32 9.94
N VAL A 31 -5.80 -2.06 11.13
CA VAL A 31 -6.10 -2.86 12.33
C VAL A 31 -7.57 -2.71 12.71
N VAL A 32 -8.26 -3.84 12.85
CA VAL A 32 -9.69 -3.90 13.20
C VAL A 32 -9.87 -4.19 14.67
N ARG A 33 -9.15 -5.20 15.20
CA ARG A 33 -9.32 -5.66 16.58
C ARG A 33 -8.13 -6.50 17.06
N PRO A 34 -7.93 -6.63 18.36
CA PRO A 34 -7.06 -7.65 18.94
C PRO A 34 -7.48 -9.08 18.60
N GLN A 35 -6.52 -9.98 18.60
CA GLN A 35 -6.75 -11.43 18.48
C GLN A 35 -5.97 -12.18 19.55
N GLY A 36 -6.73 -13.00 20.32
CA GLY A 36 -6.14 -13.81 21.39
C GLY A 36 -5.57 -12.98 22.55
N HIS A 37 -4.66 -13.59 23.33
CA HIS A 37 -4.12 -13.02 24.56
C HIS A 37 -2.64 -12.60 24.44
N ARG A 38 -2.04 -12.83 23.27
CA ARG A 38 -0.60 -12.64 23.04
C ARG A 38 -0.26 -11.38 22.26
N GLY A 39 -1.18 -10.40 22.20
CA GLY A 39 -0.95 -9.14 21.53
C GLY A 39 -0.99 -9.21 19.98
N GLU A 40 -1.58 -10.27 19.42
CA GLU A 40 -1.87 -10.30 17.98
C GLU A 40 -3.01 -9.34 17.64
N VAL A 41 -2.99 -8.80 16.44
CA VAL A 41 -4.07 -7.97 15.89
C VAL A 41 -4.58 -8.54 14.57
N ILE A 42 -5.87 -8.38 14.30
CA ILE A 42 -6.47 -8.62 13.00
C ILE A 42 -6.57 -7.30 12.26
N ALA A 43 -6.10 -7.28 11.04
CA ALA A 43 -6.19 -6.12 10.15
C ALA A 43 -6.87 -6.50 8.82
N ASP A 44 -7.69 -5.60 8.29
CA ASP A 44 -8.20 -5.66 6.94
C ASP A 44 -7.09 -5.27 5.96
N LEU A 45 -6.96 -6.03 4.87
CA LEU A 45 -5.97 -5.73 3.83
C LEU A 45 -6.42 -4.51 3.01
N LEU A 46 -5.49 -3.60 2.77
CA LEU A 46 -5.62 -2.43 1.89
C LEU A 46 -4.69 -2.57 0.68
N THR A 47 -4.25 -3.78 0.39
CA THR A 47 -3.35 -4.11 -0.72
C THR A 47 -3.84 -5.37 -1.42
N ASP A 48 -3.66 -5.41 -2.73
CA ASP A 48 -3.94 -6.59 -3.56
C ASP A 48 -2.81 -7.64 -3.49
N PHE A 49 -1.71 -7.32 -2.79
CA PHE A 49 -0.52 -8.16 -2.65
C PHE A 49 -0.29 -8.55 -1.19
N PRO A 50 -1.11 -9.44 -0.61
CA PRO A 50 -1.02 -9.85 0.79
C PRO A 50 0.26 -10.64 1.12
N GLU A 51 0.91 -11.26 0.14
CA GLU A 51 2.16 -12.00 0.26
C GLU A 51 3.32 -11.13 0.76
N ARG A 52 3.26 -9.82 0.59
CA ARG A 52 4.26 -8.87 1.10
C ARG A 52 4.49 -8.97 2.60
N PHE A 53 3.46 -9.35 3.35
CA PHE A 53 3.59 -9.48 4.81
C PHE A 53 4.52 -10.63 5.23
N ALA A 54 4.75 -11.62 4.35
CA ALA A 54 5.64 -12.75 4.63
C ALA A 54 7.12 -12.35 4.66
N GLY A 55 7.49 -11.30 3.95
CA GLY A 55 8.88 -10.78 3.89
C GLY A 55 9.07 -9.44 4.62
N LEU A 56 8.08 -9.00 5.39
CA LEU A 56 8.14 -7.72 6.08
C LEU A 56 8.67 -7.91 7.51
N ASP A 57 9.87 -7.40 7.77
CA ASP A 57 10.49 -7.45 9.10
C ASP A 57 10.03 -6.29 10.00
N ARG A 58 9.65 -5.16 9.39
CA ARG A 58 9.31 -3.91 10.09
C ARG A 58 8.20 -3.17 9.38
N ALA A 59 7.31 -2.53 10.13
CA ALA A 59 6.25 -1.71 9.60
C ALA A 59 6.13 -0.38 10.34
N TYR A 60 5.64 0.63 9.64
CA TYR A 60 5.19 1.89 10.23
C TYR A 60 3.72 1.73 10.63
N VAL A 61 3.40 2.07 11.86
CA VAL A 61 2.04 1.93 12.39
C VAL A 61 1.55 3.30 12.83
N LYS A 62 0.64 3.88 12.05
CA LYS A 62 0.00 5.14 12.38
C LYS A 62 -1.23 4.88 13.22
N ARG A 63 -1.17 5.25 14.50
CA ARG A 63 -2.27 5.10 15.47
C ARG A 63 -3.42 6.06 15.17
N ALA A 64 -4.58 5.80 15.75
CA ALA A 64 -5.75 6.65 15.63
C ALA A 64 -5.55 8.07 16.21
N ASP A 65 -4.64 8.22 17.18
CA ASP A 65 -4.23 9.50 17.77
C ASP A 65 -3.24 10.30 16.90
N GLY A 66 -2.87 9.76 15.73
CA GLY A 66 -1.94 10.37 14.77
C GLY A 66 -0.47 10.03 15.00
N ARG A 67 -0.12 9.36 16.09
CA ARG A 67 1.28 8.93 16.34
C ARG A 67 1.71 7.89 15.32
N LEU A 68 2.90 8.09 14.77
CA LEU A 68 3.57 7.14 13.90
C LEU A 68 4.61 6.36 14.70
N LEU A 69 4.46 5.04 14.74
CA LEU A 69 5.37 4.12 15.42
C LEU A 69 6.10 3.27 14.38
N VAL A 70 7.33 2.90 14.67
CA VAL A 70 8.06 1.88 13.90
C VAL A 70 8.07 0.61 14.74
N LEU A 71 7.46 -0.46 14.23
CA LEU A 71 7.31 -1.73 14.95
C LEU A 71 7.89 -2.87 14.13
N ASP A 72 8.70 -3.72 14.77
CA ASP A 72 9.20 -4.95 14.17
C ASP A 72 8.07 -5.98 14.12
N LEU A 73 7.89 -6.62 12.96
CA LEU A 73 6.88 -7.63 12.72
C LEU A 73 7.46 -9.01 13.03
N GLN A 74 6.93 -9.68 14.05
CA GLN A 74 7.38 -11.02 14.46
C GLN A 74 6.73 -12.14 13.64
N SER A 75 5.48 -11.97 13.26
CA SER A 75 4.77 -12.90 12.39
C SER A 75 3.57 -12.26 11.69
N SER A 76 3.25 -12.82 10.53
CA SER A 76 2.06 -12.48 9.77
C SER A 76 1.36 -13.74 9.25
N ARG A 77 0.03 -13.73 9.19
CA ARG A 77 -0.77 -14.83 8.62
C ARG A 77 -1.97 -14.25 7.89
N THR A 78 -2.05 -14.46 6.61
CA THR A 78 -3.17 -14.03 5.77
C THR A 78 -4.27 -15.07 5.69
N HIS A 79 -5.52 -14.64 5.81
CA HIS A 79 -6.70 -15.48 5.63
C HIS A 79 -7.93 -14.66 5.23
N LYS A 80 -8.56 -14.99 4.11
CA LYS A 80 -9.84 -14.43 3.64
C LYS A 80 -9.90 -12.88 3.67
N GLY A 81 -8.93 -12.21 3.02
CA GLY A 81 -8.90 -10.74 2.92
C GLY A 81 -8.47 -10.03 4.19
N ARG A 82 -7.98 -10.77 5.20
CA ARG A 82 -7.45 -10.25 6.45
C ARG A 82 -6.06 -10.78 6.72
N VAL A 83 -5.33 -10.06 7.56
CA VAL A 83 -4.03 -10.49 8.06
C VAL A 83 -4.02 -10.43 9.58
N ALA A 84 -3.53 -11.49 10.21
CA ALA A 84 -3.15 -11.49 11.62
C ALA A 84 -1.69 -11.07 11.71
N LEU A 85 -1.40 -10.05 12.51
CA LEU A 85 -0.07 -9.48 12.70
C LEU A 85 0.32 -9.56 14.17
N LYS A 86 1.59 -9.92 14.43
CA LYS A 86 2.21 -9.87 15.74
C LYS A 86 3.40 -8.93 15.69
N PHE A 87 3.33 -7.85 16.46
CA PHE A 87 4.42 -6.89 16.59
C PHE A 87 5.24 -7.15 17.85
N ALA A 88 6.54 -6.87 17.78
CA ALA A 88 7.42 -6.90 18.94
C ALA A 88 6.98 -5.82 19.96
N GLY A 89 7.03 -6.17 21.25
CA GLY A 89 6.58 -5.27 22.32
C GLY A 89 5.06 -5.13 22.47
N CYS A 90 4.27 -5.82 21.66
CA CYS A 90 2.82 -5.91 21.79
C CYS A 90 2.45 -7.30 22.31
N ASP A 91 2.52 -7.56 23.63
CA ASP A 91 2.48 -8.90 24.21
C ASP A 91 1.20 -9.21 25.00
N SER A 92 0.32 -8.23 25.11
CA SER A 92 -0.97 -8.34 25.78
C SER A 92 -2.13 -7.89 24.90
N ILE A 93 -3.36 -8.25 25.31
CA ILE A 93 -4.57 -7.77 24.66
C ILE A 93 -4.71 -6.23 24.78
N ASN A 94 -4.21 -5.66 25.87
CA ASN A 94 -4.26 -4.21 26.08
C ASN A 94 -3.34 -3.48 25.09
N ASP A 95 -2.11 -4.00 24.87
CA ASP A 95 -1.17 -3.44 23.88
C ASP A 95 -1.78 -3.51 22.47
N ALA A 96 -2.40 -4.64 22.14
CA ALA A 96 -3.07 -4.83 20.87
C ALA A 96 -4.30 -3.91 20.70
N GLU A 97 -5.02 -3.61 21.78
CA GLU A 97 -6.15 -2.67 21.77
C GLU A 97 -5.70 -1.24 21.47
N GLU A 98 -4.51 -0.84 21.90
CA GLU A 98 -3.93 0.46 21.56
C GLU A 98 -3.67 0.63 20.06
N LEU A 99 -3.54 -0.47 19.32
CA LEU A 99 -3.38 -0.46 17.87
C LEU A 99 -4.71 -0.50 17.11
N ARG A 100 -5.86 -0.51 17.80
CA ARG A 100 -7.18 -0.50 17.14
C ARG A 100 -7.31 0.73 16.22
N ASN A 101 -7.81 0.52 15.02
CA ASN A 101 -7.94 1.50 13.94
C ASN A 101 -6.61 2.08 13.42
N ALA A 102 -5.46 1.59 13.89
CA ALA A 102 -4.18 1.99 13.34
C ALA A 102 -4.03 1.54 11.88
N ARG A 103 -3.27 2.30 11.12
CA ARG A 103 -2.87 1.95 9.75
C ARG A 103 -1.48 1.35 9.78
N VAL A 104 -1.33 0.17 9.21
CA VAL A 104 -0.04 -0.45 8.96
C VAL A 104 0.44 0.03 7.60
N MET A 105 1.62 0.62 7.59
CA MET A 105 2.18 1.31 6.42
C MET A 105 3.59 0.81 6.16
N VAL A 106 4.01 0.87 4.91
CA VAL A 106 5.36 0.55 4.46
C VAL A 106 5.90 1.68 3.58
N PRO A 107 7.22 1.89 3.54
CA PRO A 107 7.83 2.80 2.58
C PRO A 107 7.50 2.39 1.14
N ARG A 108 7.34 3.38 0.28
CA ARG A 108 7.01 3.17 -1.13
C ARG A 108 8.09 2.33 -1.86
N ASP A 109 9.34 2.51 -1.52
CA ASP A 109 10.48 1.77 -2.06
C ASP A 109 10.56 0.31 -1.59
N GLN A 110 9.92 -0.01 -0.43
CA GLN A 110 9.78 -1.38 0.07
C GLN A 110 8.52 -2.09 -0.45
N LEU A 111 7.77 -1.46 -1.34
CA LEU A 111 6.77 -2.18 -2.09
C LEU A 111 7.50 -3.27 -2.87
N VAL A 112 7.18 -4.55 -2.55
CA VAL A 112 7.74 -5.71 -3.25
C VAL A 112 7.68 -5.40 -4.74
N GLY A 113 8.81 -5.53 -5.42
CA GLY A 113 8.81 -5.37 -6.87
C GLY A 113 7.67 -6.20 -7.44
N LEU A 114 6.74 -5.53 -8.08
CA LEU A 114 5.63 -6.22 -8.73
C LEU A 114 6.23 -7.24 -9.71
N PRO A 115 5.61 -8.39 -9.95
CA PRO A 115 5.97 -9.23 -11.08
C PRO A 115 6.13 -8.36 -12.32
N GLU A 116 7.07 -8.70 -13.20
CA GLU A 116 7.21 -8.01 -14.48
C GLU A 116 5.81 -7.82 -15.08
N ASP A 117 5.50 -6.58 -15.50
CA ASP A 117 4.19 -6.20 -16.07
C ASP A 117 3.03 -6.00 -15.07
N THR A 118 3.29 -5.91 -13.77
CA THR A 118 2.29 -5.52 -12.77
C THR A 118 2.63 -4.15 -12.19
N TYR A 119 1.66 -3.26 -12.11
CA TYR A 119 1.84 -1.86 -11.69
C TYR A 119 0.86 -1.51 -10.58
N TYR A 120 1.24 -0.62 -9.67
CA TYR A 120 0.30 -0.05 -8.71
C TYR A 120 -0.54 1.03 -9.39
N ASP A 121 -1.82 1.10 -9.06
CA ASP A 121 -2.76 2.10 -9.63
C ASP A 121 -2.22 3.53 -9.48
N PHE A 122 -1.63 3.86 -8.32
CA PHE A 122 -1.08 5.19 -8.06
C PHE A 122 0.19 5.50 -8.89
N ASP A 123 0.91 4.49 -9.39
CA ASP A 123 2.06 4.71 -10.28
C ASP A 123 1.62 4.98 -11.71
N LEU A 124 0.47 4.45 -12.10
CA LEU A 124 -0.14 4.67 -13.42
C LEU A 124 -0.90 6.00 -13.51
N ILE A 125 -1.52 6.43 -12.40
CA ILE A 125 -2.23 7.71 -12.36
C ILE A 125 -1.26 8.85 -12.62
N GLY A 126 -1.64 9.76 -13.52
CA GLY A 126 -0.84 10.90 -13.96
C GLY A 126 0.13 10.57 -15.11
N CYS A 127 0.26 9.31 -15.55
CA CYS A 127 1.04 8.96 -16.73
C CYS A 127 0.40 9.52 -17.99
N GLU A 128 1.26 9.97 -18.94
CA GLU A 128 0.83 10.33 -20.28
C GLU A 128 0.72 9.08 -21.14
N ALA A 129 -0.45 8.86 -21.72
CA ALA A 129 -0.69 7.80 -22.69
C ALA A 129 -0.39 8.34 -24.09
N VAL A 130 0.44 7.62 -24.85
CA VAL A 130 0.78 7.94 -26.23
C VAL A 130 0.60 6.69 -27.09
N SER A 131 0.18 6.85 -28.34
CA SER A 131 0.12 5.71 -29.26
C SER A 131 1.53 5.25 -29.67
N THR A 132 1.65 4.05 -30.25
CA THR A 132 2.90 3.57 -30.86
C THR A 132 3.39 4.47 -31.99
N GLU A 133 2.52 5.30 -32.59
CA GLU A 133 2.86 6.29 -33.61
C GLU A 133 3.28 7.65 -33.01
N GLY A 134 3.29 7.76 -31.67
CA GLY A 134 3.65 8.98 -30.95
C GLY A 134 2.51 9.98 -30.79
N GLN A 135 1.27 9.62 -31.13
CA GLN A 135 0.10 10.47 -30.93
C GLN A 135 -0.26 10.55 -29.44
N PRO A 136 -0.43 11.75 -28.86
CA PRO A 136 -0.90 11.88 -27.49
C PRO A 136 -2.37 11.41 -27.39
N LEU A 137 -2.65 10.53 -26.44
CA LEU A 137 -3.98 10.00 -26.15
C LEU A 137 -4.62 10.67 -24.93
N GLY A 138 -3.80 11.29 -24.08
CA GLY A 138 -4.22 11.97 -22.86
C GLY A 138 -3.45 11.50 -21.62
N ARG A 139 -4.02 11.77 -20.44
CA ARG A 139 -3.43 11.42 -19.15
C ARG A 139 -4.30 10.44 -18.39
N VAL A 140 -3.68 9.48 -17.73
CA VAL A 140 -4.39 8.53 -16.87
C VAL A 140 -4.91 9.27 -15.63
N GLU A 141 -6.22 9.28 -15.44
CA GLU A 141 -6.89 9.86 -14.28
C GLU A 141 -7.27 8.81 -13.23
N GLU A 142 -7.64 7.62 -13.69
CA GLU A 142 -8.14 6.56 -12.80
C GLU A 142 -7.79 5.19 -13.36
N VAL A 143 -7.61 4.22 -12.48
CA VAL A 143 -7.53 2.80 -12.83
C VAL A 143 -8.80 2.11 -12.31
N ARG A 144 -9.54 1.45 -13.19
CA ARG A 144 -10.82 0.80 -12.88
C ARG A 144 -10.70 -0.70 -12.97
N ASN A 145 -11.06 -1.39 -11.90
CA ASN A 145 -11.03 -2.85 -11.81
C ASN A 145 -12.45 -3.43 -11.98
N TYR A 146 -12.80 -3.85 -13.20
CA TYR A 146 -14.11 -4.44 -13.52
C TYR A 146 -14.08 -5.96 -13.76
N GLY A 147 -13.05 -6.66 -13.29
CA GLY A 147 -12.98 -8.12 -13.33
C GLY A 147 -11.77 -8.67 -14.06
N ALA A 148 -11.83 -8.96 -15.36
CA ALA A 148 -10.79 -9.74 -16.05
C ALA A 148 -9.47 -9.00 -16.27
N ALA A 149 -9.51 -7.68 -16.54
CA ALA A 149 -8.33 -6.82 -16.65
C ALA A 149 -8.67 -5.40 -16.16
N PRO A 150 -7.72 -4.71 -15.51
CA PRO A 150 -7.88 -3.31 -15.17
C PRO A 150 -8.02 -2.45 -16.44
N LEU A 151 -8.77 -1.36 -16.33
CA LEU A 151 -8.94 -0.35 -17.38
C LEU A 151 -8.33 0.97 -16.93
N LEU A 152 -7.51 1.58 -17.77
CA LEU A 152 -7.03 2.93 -17.58
C LEU A 152 -8.08 3.91 -18.12
N LEU A 153 -8.60 4.80 -17.28
CA LEU A 153 -9.33 5.97 -17.72
C LEU A 153 -8.36 7.05 -18.13
N VAL A 154 -8.22 7.27 -19.42
CA VAL A 154 -7.33 8.28 -20.00
C VAL A 154 -8.17 9.46 -20.48
N ARG A 155 -7.81 10.67 -20.07
CA ARG A 155 -8.52 11.89 -20.47
C ARG A 155 -7.66 12.86 -21.25
N ASP A 156 -8.22 13.39 -22.32
CA ASP A 156 -7.69 14.51 -23.08
C ASP A 156 -8.79 15.58 -23.27
N GLY A 157 -8.77 16.60 -22.44
CA GLY A 157 -9.81 17.62 -22.41
C GLY A 157 -11.20 17.04 -22.06
N LYS A 158 -12.09 16.98 -23.07
CA LYS A 158 -13.44 16.40 -22.90
C LYS A 158 -13.54 14.94 -23.34
N ARG A 159 -12.48 14.42 -23.97
CA ARG A 159 -12.44 13.05 -24.46
C ARG A 159 -12.03 12.11 -23.34
N GLU A 160 -12.77 11.03 -23.16
CA GLU A 160 -12.43 9.94 -22.23
C GLU A 160 -12.19 8.67 -23.05
N LEU A 161 -11.09 7.98 -22.76
CA LEU A 161 -10.74 6.70 -23.36
C LEU A 161 -10.59 5.67 -22.24
N LEU A 162 -11.14 4.48 -22.44
CA LEU A 162 -10.96 3.32 -21.57
C LEU A 162 -9.98 2.36 -22.24
N ILE A 163 -8.77 2.29 -21.75
CA ILE A 163 -7.68 1.48 -22.32
C ILE A 163 -7.44 0.27 -21.42
N PRO A 164 -7.62 -0.97 -21.91
CA PRO A 164 -7.29 -2.16 -21.14
C PRO A 164 -5.80 -2.21 -20.79
N LEU A 165 -5.49 -2.41 -19.52
CA LEU A 165 -4.13 -2.58 -19.02
C LEU A 165 -3.68 -4.02 -19.24
N VAL A 166 -3.33 -4.33 -20.49
CA VAL A 166 -2.79 -5.64 -20.91
C VAL A 166 -1.59 -5.41 -21.84
N LEU A 167 -0.62 -6.31 -21.80
CA LEU A 167 0.64 -6.20 -22.56
C LEU A 167 0.47 -6.06 -24.07
N SER A 168 -0.59 -6.64 -24.62
CA SER A 168 -0.90 -6.53 -26.05
C SER A 168 -1.37 -5.12 -26.45
N ILE A 169 -1.80 -4.31 -25.50
CA ILE A 169 -2.31 -2.93 -25.70
C ILE A 169 -1.34 -1.91 -25.10
N CYS A 170 -0.97 -2.04 -23.82
CA CYS A 170 0.04 -1.21 -23.17
C CYS A 170 1.41 -1.87 -23.36
N VAL A 171 2.08 -1.53 -24.48
CA VAL A 171 3.32 -2.21 -24.92
C VAL A 171 4.56 -1.74 -24.19
N GLU A 172 4.52 -0.57 -23.58
CA GLU A 172 5.59 -0.03 -22.74
C GLU A 172 4.97 0.80 -21.62
N ILE A 173 5.40 0.57 -20.39
CA ILE A 173 4.95 1.33 -19.23
C ILE A 173 6.18 1.77 -18.43
N ASP A 174 6.46 3.07 -18.45
CA ASP A 174 7.55 3.71 -17.70
C ASP A 174 6.93 4.60 -16.61
N THR A 175 6.84 4.06 -15.41
CA THR A 175 6.24 4.76 -14.26
C THR A 175 7.15 5.88 -13.72
N GLU A 176 8.47 5.79 -13.94
CA GLU A 176 9.43 6.81 -13.53
C GLU A 176 9.31 8.05 -14.44
N ARG A 177 9.21 7.85 -15.75
CA ARG A 177 9.00 8.91 -16.72
C ARG A 177 7.55 9.32 -16.89
N LYS A 178 6.64 8.63 -16.19
CA LYS A 178 5.19 8.85 -16.26
C LYS A 178 4.66 8.75 -17.70
N ARG A 179 5.05 7.69 -18.41
CA ARG A 179 4.68 7.46 -19.80
C ARG A 179 4.18 6.03 -20.02
N ILE A 180 3.09 5.91 -20.78
CA ILE A 180 2.53 4.62 -21.23
C ILE A 180 2.40 4.66 -22.74
N VAL A 181 3.02 3.68 -23.44
CA VAL A 181 2.89 3.52 -24.88
C VAL A 181 1.79 2.50 -25.16
N VAL A 182 0.80 2.93 -25.91
CA VAL A 182 -0.40 2.15 -26.23
C VAL A 182 -0.40 1.78 -27.70
N ASN A 183 -0.64 0.50 -27.99
CA ASN A 183 -0.95 -0.01 -29.32
C ASN A 183 -2.47 -0.24 -29.43
N PRO A 184 -3.26 0.76 -29.81
CA PRO A 184 -4.70 0.65 -29.80
C PRO A 184 -5.16 -0.27 -30.94
N PRO A 185 -5.98 -1.31 -30.69
CA PRO A 185 -6.64 -2.03 -31.74
C PRO A 185 -7.63 -1.10 -32.50
N GLU A 186 -7.94 -1.45 -33.75
CA GLU A 186 -8.91 -0.70 -34.55
C GLU A 186 -10.23 -0.49 -33.80
N GLY A 187 -10.73 0.73 -33.75
CA GLY A 187 -11.96 1.10 -33.07
C GLY A 187 -11.85 1.47 -31.60
N LEU A 188 -10.71 1.25 -30.93
CA LEU A 188 -10.56 1.65 -29.51
C LEU A 188 -10.52 3.18 -29.34
N LEU A 189 -10.03 3.89 -30.32
CA LEU A 189 -9.92 5.35 -30.30
C LEU A 189 -11.15 6.07 -30.86
N ASP A 190 -12.13 5.35 -31.38
CA ASP A 190 -13.32 5.91 -32.05
C ASP A 190 -14.55 6.02 -31.14
N LEU A 191 -14.37 5.74 -29.81
CA LEU A 191 -15.42 5.76 -28.80
C LEU A 191 -15.54 7.11 -28.11
#